data_d98eb9124ebe76b09f90cdd1abd20716
#
_entry.id   d98eb9124ebe76b09f90cdd1abd20716
#
_cell.length_a   1.000
_cell.length_b   1.000
_cell.length_c   1.000
_cell.angle_alpha   90.00
_cell.angle_beta   90.00
_cell.angle_gamma   90.00
#
_symmetry.space_group_name_H-M   'P 1'
#
loop_
_entity.id
_entity.type
_entity.pdbx_description
1 polymer ?
#
loop_
_entity_poly.entity_id
_entity_poly.type
_entity_poly.pdbx_seq_one_letter_code
_entity_poly.pdbx_strand_id
1 'polypeptide(L)'
;MKMLRFLLYILCNCIFFTGYSQNSIISEYSKELKLYNFSDPNPIPILTSNNKIYPYFTFDGYEKKSSKKNFKIIKLENDYIKVFITPELGGKVWGAIEKSTGEEFIYRNEVVKFRNISMRGPWTSGGIEFNFGIIGHHPSTATPVDYIIKENSDGSVSCIVGNIDLPSRTQWRVEIMLPKDLSAFHTDALWYNPTPLQQSYYNWMTGAAPATDDLEFYTPGNSYLEHSGEEKKWPINSEGRNLSKYSQNNF
;
A
#
# COMPACT_ATOMS: atom_id res chain seq x y z
N MET A 1 -6.91 60.35 23.16
CA MET A 1 -6.33 59.12 23.80
C MET A 1 -7.18 57.86 23.68
N LYS A 2 -8.50 57.87 23.72
CA LYS A 2 -9.35 56.65 23.57
C LYS A 2 -9.36 56.07 22.16
N MET A 3 -9.29 56.89 21.10
CA MET A 3 -9.27 56.44 19.70
C MET A 3 -7.94 55.74 19.31
N LEU A 4 -6.83 56.19 19.86
CA LEU A 4 -5.51 55.60 19.58
C LEU A 4 -5.35 54.19 20.22
N ARG A 5 -6.00 53.97 21.36
CA ARG A 5 -6.02 52.65 22.01
C ARG A 5 -6.89 51.65 21.24
N PHE A 6 -7.93 52.10 20.58
CA PHE A 6 -8.81 51.25 19.76
C PHE A 6 -8.13 50.81 18.46
N LEU A 7 -7.34 51.69 17.82
CA LEU A 7 -6.53 51.35 16.65
C LEU A 7 -5.41 50.36 17.00
N LEU A 8 -4.78 50.49 18.18
CA LEU A 8 -3.76 49.50 18.60
C LEU A 8 -4.35 48.11 18.90
N TYR A 9 -5.61 48.04 19.38
CA TYR A 9 -6.29 46.77 19.61
C TYR A 9 -6.69 46.08 18.31
N ILE A 10 -7.03 46.83 17.26
CA ILE A 10 -7.34 46.25 15.92
C ILE A 10 -6.07 45.80 15.22
N LEU A 11 -4.95 46.50 15.35
CA LEU A 11 -3.67 46.05 14.77
C LEU A 11 -3.09 44.77 15.46
N CYS A 12 -3.40 44.55 16.74
CA CYS A 12 -2.90 43.41 17.49
C CYS A 12 -3.68 42.11 17.19
N ASN A 13 -4.92 42.20 16.62
CA ASN A 13 -5.72 41.01 16.27
C ASN A 13 -5.60 40.59 14.81
N CYS A 14 -4.79 41.26 13.99
CA CYS A 14 -4.51 40.86 12.60
C CYS A 14 -3.13 40.25 12.42
N ILE A 15 -2.57 39.65 13.47
CA ILE A 15 -1.48 38.68 13.26
C ILE A 15 -2.14 37.39 12.74
N PHE A 16 -2.43 37.36 11.45
CA PHE A 16 -2.62 36.10 10.75
C PHE A 16 -1.32 35.34 10.93
N PHE A 17 -1.32 34.31 11.78
CA PHE A 17 -0.36 33.24 11.68
C PHE A 17 -0.60 32.55 10.33
N THR A 18 0.02 33.06 9.29
CA THR A 18 0.27 32.29 8.11
C THR A 18 1.28 31.22 8.55
N GLY A 19 0.77 30.13 9.11
CA GLY A 19 1.56 28.95 9.33
C GLY A 19 1.99 28.48 7.94
N TYR A 20 3.20 28.84 7.52
CA TYR A 20 3.80 28.22 6.35
C TYR A 20 4.02 26.77 6.72
N SER A 21 3.27 25.88 6.10
CA SER A 21 3.58 24.44 6.16
C SER A 21 5.03 24.28 5.70
N GLN A 22 5.82 23.57 6.51
CA GLN A 22 7.18 23.23 6.10
C GLN A 22 7.11 22.34 4.87
N ASN A 23 8.16 22.39 4.04
CA ASN A 23 8.28 21.44 2.93
C ASN A 23 8.24 20.01 3.48
N SER A 24 7.67 19.12 2.70
CA SER A 24 7.77 17.69 3.00
C SER A 24 9.23 17.23 2.98
N ILE A 25 9.55 16.25 3.80
CA ILE A 25 10.90 15.72 3.97
C ILE A 25 10.94 14.28 3.49
N ILE A 26 11.98 13.93 2.75
CA ILE A 26 12.27 12.55 2.39
C ILE A 26 13.57 12.10 3.06
N SER A 27 13.59 10.89 3.60
CA SER A 27 14.75 10.28 4.22
C SER A 27 14.83 8.80 3.97
N GLU A 28 16.05 8.28 3.88
CA GLU A 28 16.34 6.85 3.79
C GLU A 28 17.01 6.38 5.08
N TYR A 29 16.59 5.21 5.55
CA TYR A 29 17.24 4.56 6.69
C TYR A 29 17.08 3.04 6.60
N SER A 30 17.85 2.33 7.40
CA SER A 30 17.76 0.88 7.54
C SER A 30 17.01 0.52 8.80
N LYS A 31 16.07 -0.42 8.69
CA LYS A 31 15.28 -0.94 9.82
C LYS A 31 15.43 -2.45 9.90
N GLU A 32 15.86 -2.97 11.05
CA GLU A 32 15.86 -4.40 11.30
C GLU A 32 14.43 -4.89 11.54
N LEU A 33 13.99 -5.87 10.73
CA LEU A 33 12.71 -6.54 10.87
C LEU A 33 12.94 -8.05 11.02
N LYS A 34 12.02 -8.71 11.72
CA LYS A 34 11.96 -10.16 11.76
C LYS A 34 11.47 -10.68 10.41
N LEU A 35 12.20 -11.60 9.81
CA LEU A 35 11.95 -12.17 8.50
C LEU A 35 11.67 -13.67 8.61
N TYR A 36 10.59 -14.11 8.00
CA TYR A 36 10.32 -15.51 7.68
C TYR A 36 10.52 -15.69 6.18
N ASN A 37 11.63 -16.30 5.78
CA ASN A 37 11.96 -16.50 4.37
C ASN A 37 10.97 -17.42 3.67
N PHE A 38 11.05 -17.47 2.34
CA PHE A 38 10.44 -18.56 1.60
C PHE A 38 11.05 -19.89 2.04
N SER A 39 10.21 -20.90 2.21
CA SER A 39 10.68 -22.26 2.38
C SER A 39 11.20 -22.82 1.05
N ASP A 40 11.88 -23.95 1.13
CA ASP A 40 12.13 -24.73 -0.07
C ASP A 40 10.83 -25.03 -0.83
N PRO A 41 10.89 -25.13 -2.16
CA PRO A 41 9.72 -25.53 -2.95
C PRO A 41 9.13 -26.84 -2.45
N ASN A 42 7.80 -26.94 -2.45
CA ASN A 42 7.14 -28.19 -2.14
C ASN A 42 7.58 -29.26 -3.16
N PRO A 43 8.27 -30.34 -2.72
CA PRO A 43 8.75 -31.36 -3.64
C PRO A 43 7.62 -32.21 -4.24
N ILE A 44 6.43 -32.14 -3.66
CA ILE A 44 5.26 -32.89 -4.12
C ILE A 44 4.36 -31.95 -4.90
N PRO A 45 4.21 -32.10 -6.22
CA PRO A 45 3.28 -31.29 -7.00
C PRO A 45 1.84 -31.56 -6.54
N ILE A 46 1.03 -30.50 -6.53
CA ILE A 46 -0.41 -30.62 -6.25
C ILE A 46 -1.07 -31.22 -7.50
N LEU A 47 -1.37 -32.49 -7.45
CA LEU A 47 -1.98 -33.25 -8.56
C LEU A 47 -3.52 -33.19 -8.53
N THR A 48 -4.10 -32.78 -7.42
CA THR A 48 -5.55 -32.66 -7.26
C THR A 48 -5.90 -31.60 -6.22
N SER A 49 -7.00 -30.89 -6.42
CA SER A 49 -7.58 -29.97 -5.42
C SER A 49 -8.35 -30.71 -4.31
N ASN A 50 -8.62 -32.00 -4.47
CA ASN A 50 -9.33 -32.79 -3.47
C ASN A 50 -8.36 -33.40 -2.46
N ASN A 51 -8.21 -32.76 -1.31
CA ASN A 51 -7.35 -33.18 -0.21
C ASN A 51 -7.75 -34.51 0.45
N LYS A 52 -8.94 -35.05 0.17
CA LYS A 52 -9.38 -36.36 0.65
C LYS A 52 -8.78 -37.50 -0.14
N ILE A 53 -8.39 -37.28 -1.39
CA ILE A 53 -7.77 -38.31 -2.25
C ILE A 53 -6.29 -38.45 -1.90
N TYR A 54 -5.59 -37.34 -1.65
CA TYR A 54 -4.18 -37.33 -1.26
C TYR A 54 -4.00 -36.41 -0.04
N PRO A 55 -3.66 -36.96 1.12
CA PRO A 55 -3.42 -36.20 2.34
C PRO A 55 -2.05 -35.48 2.25
N TYR A 56 -1.98 -34.43 1.45
CA TYR A 56 -0.80 -33.60 1.39
C TYR A 56 -0.69 -32.76 2.66
N PHE A 57 0.54 -32.55 3.12
CA PHE A 57 0.81 -31.57 4.16
C PHE A 57 0.44 -30.19 3.66
N THR A 58 -0.11 -29.37 4.54
CA THR A 58 -0.32 -27.97 4.25
C THR A 58 1.03 -27.30 3.98
N PHE A 59 1.19 -26.77 2.78
CA PHE A 59 2.40 -26.06 2.38
C PHE A 59 2.16 -24.56 2.54
N ASP A 60 2.82 -23.96 3.53
CA ASP A 60 2.67 -22.55 3.85
C ASP A 60 3.54 -21.64 2.96
N GLY A 61 4.57 -22.17 2.34
CA GLY A 61 5.48 -21.45 1.46
C GLY A 61 6.49 -20.55 2.17
N TYR A 62 6.61 -20.63 3.50
CA TYR A 62 7.59 -19.88 4.30
C TYR A 62 8.22 -20.76 5.38
N GLU A 63 9.42 -20.35 5.81
CA GLU A 63 10.09 -20.97 6.95
C GLU A 63 9.38 -20.66 8.26
N LYS A 64 9.29 -21.64 9.16
CA LYS A 64 8.72 -21.45 10.51
C LYS A 64 9.69 -20.78 11.46
N LYS A 65 10.99 -20.78 11.15
CA LYS A 65 12.05 -20.14 11.92
C LYS A 65 12.35 -18.78 11.33
N SER A 66 12.31 -17.75 12.15
CA SER A 66 12.62 -16.39 11.71
C SER A 66 14.11 -16.09 11.81
N SER A 67 14.58 -15.20 10.96
CA SER A 67 15.86 -14.50 11.05
C SER A 67 15.63 -13.00 11.19
N LYS A 68 16.69 -12.23 11.43
CA LYS A 68 16.65 -10.77 11.40
C LYS A 68 17.30 -10.29 10.11
N LYS A 69 16.67 -9.34 9.44
CA LYS A 69 17.21 -8.70 8.24
C LYS A 69 16.96 -7.20 8.31
N ASN A 70 17.96 -6.44 7.88
CA ASN A 70 17.83 -5.01 7.67
C ASN A 70 17.16 -4.74 6.32
N PHE A 71 16.08 -3.97 6.35
CA PHE A 71 15.37 -3.50 5.17
C PHE A 71 15.56 -2.00 5.01
N LYS A 72 15.73 -1.57 3.77
CA LYS A 72 15.73 -0.16 3.43
C LYS A 72 14.31 0.39 3.51
N ILE A 73 14.16 1.49 4.23
CA ILE A 73 12.90 2.24 4.37
C ILE A 73 13.11 3.63 3.80
N ILE A 74 12.26 4.02 2.88
CA ILE A 74 12.10 5.40 2.43
C ILE A 74 10.95 5.99 3.24
N LYS A 75 11.20 7.07 3.95
CA LYS A 75 10.18 7.78 4.72
C LYS A 75 9.89 9.13 4.08
N LEU A 76 8.63 9.37 3.73
CA LEU A 76 8.10 10.67 3.38
C LEU A 76 7.40 11.23 4.62
N GLU A 77 7.64 12.49 4.97
CA GLU A 77 7.07 13.11 6.16
C GLU A 77 6.75 14.58 5.90
N ASN A 78 5.55 15.00 6.29
CA ASN A 78 5.13 16.40 6.40
C ASN A 78 4.62 16.69 7.82
N ASP A 79 3.95 17.82 8.02
CA ASP A 79 3.43 18.20 9.33
C ASP A 79 2.31 17.26 9.82
N TYR A 80 1.64 16.53 8.92
CA TYR A 80 0.43 15.75 9.19
C TYR A 80 0.67 14.25 9.27
N ILE A 81 1.42 13.69 8.32
CA ILE A 81 1.57 12.23 8.17
C ILE A 81 3.02 11.80 7.91
N LYS A 82 3.25 10.52 8.18
CA LYS A 82 4.47 9.79 7.78
C LYS A 82 4.07 8.61 6.91
N VAL A 83 4.74 8.46 5.78
CA VAL A 83 4.55 7.34 4.84
C VAL A 83 5.86 6.57 4.73
N PHE A 84 5.79 5.25 4.87
CA PHE A 84 6.95 4.37 4.82
C PHE A 84 6.87 3.48 3.58
N ILE A 85 7.94 3.44 2.80
CA ILE A 85 8.01 2.68 1.55
C ILE A 85 9.19 1.73 1.64
N THR A 86 9.02 0.48 1.17
CA THR A 86 10.05 -0.56 1.17
C THR A 86 10.38 -1.00 -0.25
N PRO A 87 11.43 -0.46 -0.88
CA PRO A 87 11.85 -0.91 -2.20
C PRO A 87 12.20 -2.39 -2.26
N GLU A 88 12.76 -2.96 -1.20
CA GLU A 88 13.14 -4.37 -1.13
C GLU A 88 11.96 -5.36 -1.03
N LEU A 89 10.74 -4.84 -0.83
CA LEU A 89 9.50 -5.63 -0.76
C LEU A 89 8.51 -5.17 -1.83
N GLY A 90 8.96 -5.17 -3.08
CA GLY A 90 8.12 -4.82 -4.23
C GLY A 90 7.76 -3.34 -4.33
N GLY A 91 8.45 -2.46 -3.62
CA GLY A 91 8.16 -1.03 -3.63
C GLY A 91 6.86 -0.64 -2.91
N LYS A 92 6.29 -1.54 -2.11
CA LYS A 92 5.03 -1.28 -1.42
C LYS A 92 5.12 -0.11 -0.43
N VAL A 93 4.01 0.60 -0.24
CA VAL A 93 3.82 1.42 0.94
C VAL A 93 3.68 0.47 2.11
N TRP A 94 4.70 0.44 2.99
CA TRP A 94 4.74 -0.48 4.12
C TRP A 94 3.74 -0.11 5.21
N GLY A 95 3.49 1.19 5.38
CA GLY A 95 2.53 1.72 6.32
C GLY A 95 2.49 3.24 6.29
N ALA A 96 1.49 3.84 6.92
CA ALA A 96 1.39 5.27 7.09
C ALA A 96 0.76 5.61 8.45
N ILE A 97 1.25 6.71 9.05
CA ILE A 97 0.87 7.16 10.40
C ILE A 97 0.36 8.58 10.32
N GLU A 98 -0.74 8.86 10.98
CA GLU A 98 -1.21 10.20 11.26
C GLU A 98 -0.50 10.75 12.51
N LYS A 99 0.13 11.94 12.38
CA LYS A 99 1.00 12.47 13.45
C LYS A 99 0.22 13.04 14.64
N SER A 100 -1.00 13.51 14.45
CA SER A 100 -1.80 14.09 15.52
C SER A 100 -2.27 13.08 16.54
N THR A 101 -2.61 11.86 16.10
CA THR A 101 -3.06 10.74 16.94
C THR A 101 -1.95 9.72 17.19
N GLY A 102 -0.97 9.63 16.29
CA GLY A 102 0.03 8.56 16.28
C GLY A 102 -0.48 7.24 15.74
N GLU A 103 -1.71 7.20 15.22
CA GLU A 103 -2.35 5.98 14.72
C GLU A 103 -1.91 5.64 13.29
N GLU A 104 -1.86 4.34 13.00
CA GLU A 104 -1.61 3.81 11.66
C GLU A 104 -2.92 3.75 10.88
N PHE A 105 -3.05 4.59 9.84
CA PHE A 105 -4.19 4.52 8.92
C PHE A 105 -3.93 3.58 7.72
N ILE A 106 -2.68 3.27 7.42
CA ILE A 106 -2.29 2.13 6.59
C ILE A 106 -1.55 1.15 7.51
N TYR A 107 -2.18 0.01 7.76
CA TYR A 107 -1.65 -1.02 8.64
C TYR A 107 -0.34 -1.60 8.11
N ARG A 108 0.66 -1.73 8.96
CA ARG A 108 1.93 -2.40 8.67
C ARG A 108 2.14 -3.60 9.60
N ASN A 109 2.75 -4.64 9.06
CA ASN A 109 3.23 -5.73 9.89
C ASN A 109 4.57 -5.40 10.54
N GLU A 110 4.75 -5.85 11.77
CA GLU A 110 6.06 -5.78 12.46
C GLU A 110 7.06 -6.83 11.96
N VAL A 111 6.59 -7.75 11.14
CA VAL A 111 7.39 -8.84 10.58
C VAL A 111 7.19 -8.93 9.06
N VAL A 112 8.24 -9.37 8.36
CA VAL A 112 8.17 -9.74 6.96
C VAL A 112 7.97 -11.24 6.88
N LYS A 113 6.85 -11.67 6.31
CA LYS A 113 6.52 -13.08 6.14
C LYS A 113 6.03 -13.28 4.72
N PHE A 114 6.82 -13.98 3.93
CA PHE A 114 6.45 -14.29 2.55
C PHE A 114 5.49 -15.47 2.50
N ARG A 115 4.51 -15.36 1.64
CA ARG A 115 3.62 -16.46 1.32
C ARG A 115 3.52 -16.57 -0.19
N ASN A 116 3.61 -17.79 -0.69
CA ASN A 116 3.32 -18.09 -2.10
C ASN A 116 1.89 -18.63 -2.19
N ILE A 117 1.02 -17.88 -2.87
CA ILE A 117 -0.37 -18.28 -3.06
C ILE A 117 -0.50 -19.01 -4.41
N SER A 118 0.15 -20.16 -4.53
CA SER A 118 0.06 -21.01 -5.73
C SER A 118 0.19 -20.18 -7.01
N MET A 119 -0.76 -20.27 -7.94
CA MET A 119 -0.77 -19.53 -9.22
C MET A 119 -0.94 -18.00 -9.08
N ARG A 120 -1.17 -17.49 -7.88
CA ARG A 120 -1.33 -16.04 -7.63
C ARG A 120 -0.05 -15.32 -7.24
N GLY A 121 1.07 -16.05 -7.13
CA GLY A 121 2.39 -15.49 -6.85
C GLY A 121 2.69 -15.22 -5.37
N PRO A 122 3.87 -14.64 -5.09
CA PRO A 122 4.32 -14.31 -3.74
C PRO A 122 3.55 -13.14 -3.17
N TRP A 123 3.45 -13.08 -1.83
CA TRP A 123 2.71 -12.04 -1.14
C TRP A 123 3.26 -11.78 0.27
N THR A 124 3.14 -10.55 0.72
CA THR A 124 3.33 -10.13 2.11
C THR A 124 2.12 -9.32 2.57
N SER A 125 1.62 -9.57 3.78
CA SER A 125 0.49 -8.81 4.31
C SER A 125 0.89 -7.39 4.75
N GLY A 126 -0.12 -6.53 4.91
CA GLY A 126 0.06 -5.14 5.35
C GLY A 126 0.43 -4.18 4.22
N GLY A 127 0.25 -2.90 4.48
CA GLY A 127 0.59 -1.83 3.56
C GLY A 127 -0.30 -1.71 2.33
N ILE A 128 0.24 -1.05 1.30
CA ILE A 128 -0.36 -0.99 -0.04
C ILE A 128 0.57 -1.69 -1.01
N GLU A 129 0.06 -2.69 -1.69
CA GLU A 129 0.76 -3.49 -2.69
C GLU A 129 0.30 -3.07 -4.08
N PHE A 130 1.25 -2.93 -5.00
CA PHE A 130 1.01 -2.57 -6.39
C PHE A 130 1.23 -3.79 -7.29
N ASN A 131 0.18 -4.21 -8.01
CA ASN A 131 0.21 -5.40 -8.85
C ASN A 131 -0.02 -5.05 -10.31
N PHE A 132 0.90 -5.50 -11.13
CA PHE A 132 0.90 -5.33 -12.59
C PHE A 132 1.25 -6.66 -13.26
N GLY A 133 0.96 -6.77 -14.55
CA GLY A 133 1.29 -7.94 -15.34
C GLY A 133 0.09 -8.82 -15.60
N ILE A 134 0.31 -10.13 -15.72
CA ILE A 134 -0.69 -11.08 -16.19
C ILE A 134 -1.13 -12.12 -15.14
N ILE A 135 -0.51 -12.11 -13.96
CA ILE A 135 -0.75 -13.10 -12.91
C ILE A 135 -0.97 -12.38 -11.59
N GLY A 136 -2.07 -12.64 -10.90
CA GLY A 136 -2.39 -12.28 -9.53
C GLY A 136 -1.45 -11.29 -8.84
N HIS A 137 -0.74 -11.70 -7.78
CA HIS A 137 0.33 -10.88 -7.20
C HIS A 137 1.53 -10.82 -8.14
N HIS A 138 2.03 -9.62 -8.39
CA HIS A 138 3.16 -9.42 -9.28
C HIS A 138 4.41 -10.15 -8.75
N PRO A 139 5.21 -10.81 -9.59
CA PRO A 139 6.40 -11.54 -9.14
C PRO A 139 7.38 -10.70 -8.32
N SER A 140 7.45 -9.38 -8.56
CA SER A 140 8.32 -8.47 -7.79
C SER A 140 7.77 -8.08 -6.43
N THR A 141 6.55 -8.43 -6.02
CA THR A 141 5.99 -7.99 -4.72
C THR A 141 6.79 -8.47 -3.51
N ALA A 142 7.58 -9.51 -3.68
CA ALA A 142 8.45 -10.08 -2.64
C ALA A 142 9.95 -9.91 -2.93
N THR A 143 10.31 -9.13 -3.94
CA THR A 143 11.70 -8.90 -4.35
C THR A 143 12.03 -7.41 -4.41
N PRO A 144 13.30 -7.03 -4.39
CA PRO A 144 13.71 -5.65 -4.60
C PRO A 144 13.24 -5.14 -5.97
N VAL A 145 12.83 -3.87 -5.99
CA VAL A 145 12.52 -3.09 -7.20
C VAL A 145 13.37 -1.85 -7.25
N ASP A 146 13.51 -1.28 -8.43
CA ASP A 146 14.18 0.00 -8.60
C ASP A 146 13.38 1.14 -7.96
N TYR A 147 14.08 2.14 -7.46
CA TYR A 147 13.44 3.34 -6.92
C TYR A 147 14.30 4.58 -7.13
N ILE A 148 13.65 5.72 -7.18
CA ILE A 148 14.26 7.04 -7.08
C ILE A 148 13.47 7.90 -6.10
N ILE A 149 14.16 8.82 -5.44
CA ILE A 149 13.57 9.83 -4.55
C ILE A 149 13.73 11.20 -5.20
N LYS A 150 12.77 12.09 -4.95
CA LYS A 150 12.73 13.41 -5.55
C LYS A 150 12.11 14.42 -4.59
N GLU A 151 12.76 15.56 -4.43
CA GLU A 151 12.20 16.78 -3.88
C GLU A 151 11.63 17.62 -5.02
N ASN A 152 10.35 17.98 -4.93
CA ASN A 152 9.67 18.73 -5.98
C ASN A 152 9.71 20.24 -5.68
N SER A 153 9.63 21.06 -6.74
CA SER A 153 9.72 22.53 -6.61
C SER A 153 8.57 23.19 -5.86
N ASP A 154 7.45 22.47 -5.70
CA ASP A 154 6.29 22.91 -4.91
C ASP A 154 6.39 22.58 -3.41
N GLY A 155 7.50 21.95 -2.99
CA GLY A 155 7.75 21.51 -1.62
C GLY A 155 7.17 20.13 -1.28
N SER A 156 6.57 19.43 -2.23
CA SER A 156 6.23 18.02 -2.09
C SER A 156 7.47 17.12 -2.27
N VAL A 157 7.36 15.87 -1.85
CA VAL A 157 8.40 14.85 -2.07
C VAL A 157 7.80 13.60 -2.68
N SER A 158 8.59 12.90 -3.48
CA SER A 158 8.16 11.68 -4.16
C SER A 158 9.16 10.54 -4.00
N CYS A 159 8.64 9.33 -3.84
CA CYS A 159 9.37 8.09 -4.08
C CYS A 159 8.73 7.39 -5.26
N ILE A 160 9.49 7.16 -6.33
CA ILE A 160 9.03 6.45 -7.51
C ILE A 160 9.64 5.06 -7.46
N VAL A 161 8.79 4.04 -7.44
CA VAL A 161 9.20 2.63 -7.47
C VAL A 161 8.78 2.00 -8.80
N GLY A 162 9.48 0.98 -9.26
CA GLY A 162 9.11 0.33 -10.51
C GLY A 162 9.99 -0.85 -10.88
N ASN A 163 9.53 -1.62 -11.87
CA ASN A 163 10.27 -2.76 -12.39
C ASN A 163 9.82 -3.10 -13.81
N ILE A 164 10.52 -4.06 -14.42
CA ILE A 164 10.12 -4.72 -15.66
C ILE A 164 9.43 -6.01 -15.32
N ASP A 165 8.22 -6.22 -15.84
CA ASP A 165 7.57 -7.52 -15.81
C ASP A 165 8.26 -8.44 -16.83
N LEU A 166 9.03 -9.41 -16.34
CA LEU A 166 9.85 -10.27 -17.21
C LEU A 166 9.02 -11.13 -18.18
N PRO A 167 7.85 -11.68 -17.81
CA PRO A 167 7.02 -12.45 -18.74
C PRO A 167 6.52 -11.64 -19.94
N SER A 168 6.01 -10.44 -19.71
CA SER A 168 5.43 -9.59 -20.75
C SER A 168 6.42 -8.59 -21.33
N ARG A 169 7.56 -8.36 -20.67
CA ARG A 169 8.53 -7.30 -20.99
C ARG A 169 7.97 -5.89 -20.90
N THR A 170 6.84 -5.72 -20.25
CA THR A 170 6.26 -4.42 -19.95
C THR A 170 6.94 -3.78 -18.75
N GLN A 171 6.77 -2.48 -18.59
CA GLN A 171 7.33 -1.72 -17.48
C GLN A 171 6.19 -1.10 -16.67
N TRP A 172 6.37 -1.05 -15.37
CA TRP A 172 5.47 -0.35 -14.48
C TRP A 172 6.25 0.58 -13.54
N ARG A 173 5.63 1.66 -13.16
CA ARG A 173 6.12 2.60 -12.15
C ARG A 173 4.96 3.10 -11.32
N VAL A 174 5.22 3.34 -10.05
CA VAL A 174 4.29 4.02 -9.15
C VAL A 174 5.04 5.14 -8.47
N GLU A 175 4.56 6.36 -8.64
CA GLU A 175 4.99 7.50 -7.86
C GLU A 175 4.13 7.59 -6.59
N ILE A 176 4.77 7.57 -5.44
CA ILE A 176 4.18 7.86 -4.15
C ILE A 176 4.61 9.26 -3.77
N MET A 177 3.69 10.22 -3.84
CA MET A 177 3.96 11.64 -3.62
C MET A 177 3.27 12.13 -2.36
N LEU A 178 4.02 12.86 -1.52
CA LEU A 178 3.51 13.51 -0.32
C LEU A 178 3.51 15.04 -0.49
N PRO A 179 2.33 15.68 -0.65
CA PRO A 179 2.19 17.13 -0.62
C PRO A 179 2.61 17.69 0.74
N LYS A 180 3.10 18.94 0.75
CA LYS A 180 3.56 19.58 2.00
C LYS A 180 2.43 19.95 2.96
N ASP A 181 1.24 20.17 2.45
CA ASP A 181 0.11 20.83 3.12
C ASP A 181 -1.15 19.96 3.23
N LEU A 182 -1.04 18.66 2.93
CA LEU A 182 -2.17 17.74 3.00
C LEU A 182 -1.88 16.57 3.95
N SER A 183 -2.92 16.15 4.68
CA SER A 183 -2.95 14.89 5.45
C SER A 183 -3.28 13.69 4.55
N ALA A 184 -2.69 13.67 3.35
CA ALA A 184 -2.90 12.62 2.36
C ALA A 184 -1.65 12.48 1.48
N PHE A 185 -1.42 11.31 0.94
CA PHE A 185 -0.44 11.07 -0.12
C PHE A 185 -1.15 10.57 -1.38
N HIS A 186 -0.52 10.79 -2.51
CA HIS A 186 -1.01 10.36 -3.82
C HIS A 186 -0.20 9.18 -4.33
N THR A 187 -0.85 8.31 -5.09
CA THR A 187 -0.19 7.28 -5.88
C THR A 187 -0.57 7.45 -7.34
N ASP A 188 0.42 7.60 -8.21
CA ASP A 188 0.23 7.68 -9.64
C ASP A 188 0.93 6.50 -10.32
N ALA A 189 0.17 5.68 -11.04
CA ALA A 189 0.64 4.44 -11.63
C ALA A 189 0.75 4.55 -13.14
N LEU A 190 1.93 4.24 -13.67
CA LEU A 190 2.21 4.17 -15.09
C LEU A 190 2.52 2.74 -15.49
N TRP A 191 1.82 2.22 -16.49
CA TRP A 191 2.17 1.00 -17.18
C TRP A 191 2.55 1.32 -18.62
N TYR A 192 3.65 0.73 -19.10
CA TYR A 192 4.20 0.98 -20.42
C TYR A 192 4.54 -0.32 -21.13
N ASN A 193 4.07 -0.49 -22.36
CA ASN A 193 4.40 -1.60 -23.22
C ASN A 193 5.43 -1.14 -24.30
N PRO A 194 6.73 -1.39 -24.11
CA PRO A 194 7.77 -1.07 -25.10
C PRO A 194 7.86 -2.13 -26.21
N THR A 195 7.10 -3.21 -26.16
CA THR A 195 7.18 -4.31 -27.13
C THR A 195 6.35 -4.01 -28.37
N PRO A 196 6.67 -4.59 -29.55
CA PRO A 196 5.85 -4.46 -30.74
C PRO A 196 4.59 -5.32 -30.71
N LEU A 197 4.37 -6.08 -29.63
CA LEU A 197 3.25 -7.01 -29.48
C LEU A 197 2.18 -6.41 -28.56
N GLN A 198 0.94 -6.79 -28.79
CA GLN A 198 -0.13 -6.52 -27.83
C GLN A 198 0.12 -7.34 -26.56
N GLN A 199 0.12 -6.68 -25.42
CA GLN A 199 0.30 -7.30 -24.11
C GLN A 199 -0.97 -7.20 -23.29
N SER A 200 -1.25 -8.21 -22.49
CA SER A 200 -2.34 -8.17 -21.53
C SER A 200 -2.03 -7.16 -20.45
N TYR A 201 -3.01 -6.30 -20.16
CA TYR A 201 -2.94 -5.33 -19.08
C TYR A 201 -3.70 -5.83 -17.85
N TYR A 202 -3.03 -5.76 -16.72
CA TYR A 202 -3.62 -6.10 -15.43
C TYR A 202 -3.07 -5.15 -14.37
N ASN A 203 -3.95 -4.51 -13.64
CA ASN A 203 -3.56 -3.64 -12.54
C ASN A 203 -4.59 -3.74 -11.40
N TRP A 204 -4.09 -3.95 -10.21
CA TRP A 204 -4.87 -3.82 -8.98
C TRP A 204 -3.96 -3.48 -7.80
N MET A 205 -4.53 -2.87 -6.79
CA MET A 205 -3.86 -2.53 -5.54
C MET A 205 -4.65 -3.11 -4.37
N THR A 206 -3.92 -3.53 -3.34
CA THR A 206 -4.49 -3.86 -2.04
C THR A 206 -4.08 -2.80 -1.04
N GLY A 207 -5.00 -2.43 -0.15
CA GLY A 207 -4.71 -1.58 1.00
C GLY A 207 -5.06 -2.32 2.28
N ALA A 208 -4.20 -2.24 3.29
CA ALA A 208 -4.46 -2.85 4.59
C ALA A 208 -4.89 -1.80 5.60
N ALA A 209 -5.96 -2.12 6.33
CA ALA A 209 -6.44 -1.35 7.47
C ALA A 209 -6.57 -2.26 8.69
N PRO A 210 -6.53 -1.71 9.93
CA PRO A 210 -6.87 -2.48 11.12
C PRO A 210 -8.29 -3.04 11.01
N ALA A 211 -8.44 -4.35 11.23
CA ALA A 211 -9.73 -5.04 11.16
C ALA A 211 -10.46 -4.92 12.51
N THR A 212 -10.93 -3.73 12.82
CA THR A 212 -11.71 -3.42 14.02
C THR A 212 -13.21 -3.54 13.73
N ASP A 213 -14.04 -3.75 14.77
CA ASP A 213 -15.48 -3.95 14.60
C ASP A 213 -16.19 -2.73 13.99
N ASP A 214 -15.62 -1.55 14.14
CA ASP A 214 -16.10 -0.27 13.62
C ASP A 214 -15.55 0.08 12.24
N LEU A 215 -14.72 -0.78 11.64
CA LEU A 215 -14.19 -0.55 10.29
C LEU A 215 -15.34 -0.48 9.27
N GLU A 216 -15.39 0.61 8.54
CA GLU A 216 -16.37 0.84 7.47
C GLU A 216 -15.68 1.19 6.15
N PHE A 217 -16.25 0.71 5.05
CA PHE A 217 -15.79 0.98 3.68
C PHE A 217 -16.68 2.02 3.04
N TYR A 218 -16.08 3.12 2.61
CA TYR A 218 -16.77 4.19 1.88
C TYR A 218 -16.31 4.19 0.43
N THR A 219 -17.22 3.84 -0.48
CA THR A 219 -16.96 3.88 -1.91
C THR A 219 -18.03 4.73 -2.61
N PRO A 220 -17.67 5.48 -3.65
CA PRO A 220 -18.66 6.16 -4.48
C PRO A 220 -19.49 5.12 -5.25
N GLY A 221 -20.78 5.39 -5.39
CA GLY A 221 -21.68 4.54 -6.17
C GLY A 221 -22.55 3.60 -5.33
N ASN A 222 -23.43 2.90 -6.01
CA ASN A 222 -24.43 2.01 -5.43
C ASN A 222 -24.33 0.57 -5.94
N SER A 223 -23.25 0.25 -6.63
CA SER A 223 -22.94 -1.09 -7.14
C SER A 223 -21.43 -1.33 -7.24
N TYR A 224 -21.05 -2.59 -7.35
CA TYR A 224 -19.69 -3.03 -7.64
C TYR A 224 -19.72 -4.18 -8.66
N LEU A 225 -18.59 -4.42 -9.30
CA LEU A 225 -18.41 -5.56 -10.20
C LEU A 225 -17.63 -6.67 -9.50
N GLU A 226 -18.15 -7.88 -9.55
CA GLU A 226 -17.41 -9.07 -9.15
C GLU A 226 -16.40 -9.50 -10.22
N HIS A 227 -15.52 -10.45 -9.88
CA HIS A 227 -14.54 -11.02 -10.83
C HIS A 227 -15.18 -11.68 -12.06
N SER A 228 -16.43 -12.13 -11.94
CA SER A 228 -17.23 -12.62 -13.05
C SER A 228 -17.68 -11.52 -14.04
N GLY A 229 -17.54 -10.24 -13.67
CA GLY A 229 -18.09 -9.10 -14.36
C GLY A 229 -19.56 -8.85 -14.03
N GLU A 230 -20.14 -9.59 -13.10
CA GLU A 230 -21.51 -9.41 -12.65
C GLU A 230 -21.64 -8.20 -11.73
N GLU A 231 -22.62 -7.33 -12.01
CA GLU A 231 -22.93 -6.18 -11.16
C GLU A 231 -23.70 -6.62 -9.91
N LYS A 232 -23.26 -6.16 -8.75
CA LYS A 232 -23.90 -6.39 -7.45
C LYS A 232 -24.23 -5.06 -6.78
N LYS A 233 -25.30 -5.06 -6.00
CA LYS A 233 -25.71 -3.88 -5.22
C LYS A 233 -24.73 -3.57 -4.09
N TRP A 234 -24.53 -2.29 -3.84
CA TRP A 234 -23.73 -1.73 -2.77
C TRP A 234 -24.50 -0.59 -2.08
N PRO A 235 -24.39 -0.38 -0.77
CA PRO A 235 -23.72 -1.26 0.22
C PRO A 235 -24.57 -2.43 0.69
N ILE A 236 -25.88 -2.45 0.41
CA ILE A 236 -26.78 -3.52 0.86
C ILE A 236 -26.90 -4.57 -0.25
N ASN A 237 -26.45 -5.80 0.04
CA ASN A 237 -26.54 -6.90 -0.88
C ASN A 237 -27.97 -7.51 -0.96
N SER A 238 -28.16 -8.53 -1.80
CA SER A 238 -29.45 -9.21 -1.98
C SER A 238 -29.98 -9.94 -0.72
N GLU A 239 -29.10 -10.22 0.24
CA GLU A 239 -29.40 -10.87 1.51
C GLU A 239 -29.71 -9.87 2.63
N GLY A 240 -29.70 -8.56 2.33
CA GLY A 240 -29.97 -7.49 3.30
C GLY A 240 -28.77 -7.17 4.21
N ARG A 241 -27.56 -7.71 3.93
CA ARG A 241 -26.34 -7.38 4.68
C ARG A 241 -25.77 -6.07 4.20
N ASN A 242 -25.29 -5.26 5.15
CA ASN A 242 -24.55 -4.04 4.83
C ASN A 242 -23.06 -4.35 4.67
N LEU A 243 -22.61 -4.48 3.42
CA LEU A 243 -21.23 -4.82 3.07
C LEU A 243 -20.23 -3.69 3.34
N SER A 244 -20.70 -2.46 3.59
CA SER A 244 -19.79 -1.38 4.02
C SER A 244 -19.26 -1.58 5.43
N LYS A 245 -19.96 -2.36 6.27
CA LYS A 245 -19.52 -2.67 7.63
C LYS A 245 -18.71 -3.95 7.65
N TYR A 246 -17.47 -3.87 8.10
CA TYR A 246 -16.57 -5.02 8.20
C TYR A 246 -17.21 -6.16 9.01
N SER A 247 -17.87 -5.83 10.12
CA SER A 247 -18.55 -6.82 10.98
C SER A 247 -19.66 -7.61 10.27
N GLN A 248 -20.25 -7.08 9.19
CA GLN A 248 -21.26 -7.77 8.37
C GLN A 248 -20.67 -8.43 7.12
N ASN A 249 -19.43 -8.19 6.83
CA ASN A 249 -18.68 -8.76 5.69
C ASN A 249 -17.95 -10.06 6.07
N ASN A 250 -18.02 -10.47 7.32
CA ASN A 250 -17.34 -11.66 7.80
C ASN A 250 -18.13 -12.92 7.36
N PHE A 251 -17.47 -13.81 6.62
CA PHE A 251 -18.01 -15.07 6.11
C PHE A 251 -17.49 -16.25 6.90
#